data_1d9c2bf8ac1b6ba00b3a45fded8719bf
#
_entry.id   1d9c2bf8ac1b6ba00b3a45fded8719bf
#
_cell.length_a   1.000
_cell.length_b   1.000
_cell.length_c   1.000
_cell.angle_alpha   90.00
_cell.angle_beta   90.00
_cell.angle_gamma   90.00
#
_symmetry.space_group_name_H-M   'P 1'
#
loop_
_entity.id
_entity.type
_entity.pdbx_description
1 polymer ?
#
loop_
_entity_poly.entity_id
_entity_poly.type
_entity_poly.pdbx_seq_one_letter_code
_entity_poly.pdbx_strand_id
1 'polypeptide(L)'
;MSSRMPDELERLAIDIQIDARTGWGVYGLNLAIQTAAEGLGAILLRQPDWGSLPPLHGAYLTAAQFQRPPGALDCPVVANLANNLEGTNRFVADGAEHNVAIAVFENSRISAAGLEEAKCVRTWITGSQFNARILRDHGISNPHVILQGVDTSLFFPGPRTELWGNQFLIFSGGKLEYRKGQDLVIAAVRAFRQRHPETILVFAWHNAWPLTITELPVGGIVNDLPPVHSDGRIEIAPWLRRYGVDLFLDLGSPLNWQMPTMLRDMDVAIFPSRAEGATNFAAMECLACGIPTILSANSGHLDIISDEICYPLRSQKPARPTGFFPDVDGWGESSVDEIVETLEGVYQNREKARRRAAAGVEAMRKISWEIQVPKILGAIGLA
;
A
#
# COMPACT_ATOMS: atom_id res chain seq x y z
N MET A 1 -29.30 -35.33 -3.00
CA MET A 1 -29.38 -34.15 -2.12
C MET A 1 -28.88 -34.60 -0.75
N SER A 2 -27.59 -34.36 -0.46
CA SER A 2 -26.99 -34.64 0.85
C SER A 2 -27.29 -33.43 1.74
N SER A 3 -28.07 -33.66 2.79
CA SER A 3 -28.34 -32.66 3.83
C SER A 3 -27.05 -32.45 4.62
N ARG A 4 -26.29 -31.39 4.28
CA ARG A 4 -25.24 -30.86 5.19
C ARG A 4 -25.93 -30.41 6.48
N MET A 5 -25.42 -30.87 7.60
CA MET A 5 -25.85 -30.42 8.93
C MET A 5 -25.54 -28.93 9.06
N PRO A 6 -26.33 -28.13 9.81
CA PRO A 6 -26.17 -26.66 9.90
C PRO A 6 -24.95 -26.16 10.66
N ASP A 7 -24.01 -27.00 11.08
CA ASP A 7 -22.99 -26.66 12.10
C ASP A 7 -21.52 -26.54 11.64
N GLU A 8 -21.23 -26.64 10.34
CA GLU A 8 -19.86 -26.39 9.87
C GLU A 8 -19.84 -25.19 8.90
N LEU A 9 -19.79 -23.99 9.47
CA LEU A 9 -19.38 -22.80 8.73
C LEU A 9 -18.01 -23.05 8.09
N GLU A 10 -17.89 -22.91 6.78
CA GLU A 10 -16.59 -22.88 6.12
C GLU A 10 -15.73 -21.78 6.77
N ARG A 11 -14.43 -22.05 6.97
CA ARG A 11 -13.54 -21.22 7.77
C ARG A 11 -12.31 -20.81 6.98
N LEU A 12 -11.80 -19.62 7.28
CA LEU A 12 -10.52 -19.13 6.80
C LEU A 12 -9.64 -18.72 7.98
N ALA A 13 -8.47 -19.31 8.10
CA ALA A 13 -7.48 -18.90 9.07
C ALA A 13 -6.57 -17.80 8.48
N ILE A 14 -6.42 -16.69 9.18
CA ILE A 14 -5.71 -15.49 8.72
C ILE A 14 -4.48 -15.27 9.59
N ASP A 15 -3.29 -15.54 9.03
CA ASP A 15 -1.99 -15.25 9.64
C ASP A 15 -1.38 -13.97 9.05
N ILE A 16 -2.15 -12.92 9.03
CA ILE A 16 -1.74 -11.57 8.65
C ILE A 16 -1.96 -10.67 9.86
N GLN A 17 -1.08 -9.72 10.09
CA GLN A 17 -1.29 -8.73 11.14
C GLN A 17 -2.57 -7.93 10.90
N ILE A 18 -3.22 -7.50 11.98
CA ILE A 18 -4.46 -6.73 11.93
C ILE A 18 -4.24 -5.45 12.73
N ASP A 19 -4.08 -4.35 12.03
CA ASP A 19 -3.90 -3.01 12.60
C ASP A 19 -4.32 -1.94 11.58
N ALA A 20 -4.46 -0.69 12.02
CA ALA A 20 -4.71 0.46 11.14
C ALA A 20 -3.46 1.34 10.93
N ARG A 21 -2.25 0.82 11.18
CA ARG A 21 -0.97 1.55 11.07
C ARG A 21 -0.16 1.16 9.85
N THR A 22 -0.29 -0.07 9.41
CA THR A 22 0.55 -0.67 8.36
C THR A 22 -0.29 -1.17 7.19
N GLY A 23 0.30 -1.24 5.99
CA GLY A 23 -0.40 -1.77 4.83
C GLY A 23 -0.86 -3.23 5.03
N TRP A 24 -0.02 -4.07 5.65
CA TRP A 24 -0.41 -5.44 5.96
C TRP A 24 -1.50 -5.51 7.03
N GLY A 25 -1.48 -4.61 8.02
CA GLY A 25 -2.53 -4.53 9.03
C GLY A 25 -3.88 -4.16 8.44
N VAL A 26 -3.91 -3.17 7.55
CA VAL A 26 -5.12 -2.78 6.80
C VAL A 26 -5.61 -3.92 5.91
N TYR A 27 -4.69 -4.65 5.26
CA TYR A 27 -5.05 -5.83 4.46
C TYR A 27 -5.70 -6.91 5.32
N GLY A 28 -5.07 -7.31 6.43
CA GLY A 28 -5.58 -8.33 7.33
C GLY A 28 -6.92 -7.95 7.96
N LEU A 29 -7.08 -6.67 8.34
CA LEU A 29 -8.33 -6.14 8.87
C LEU A 29 -9.49 -6.32 7.87
N ASN A 30 -9.30 -5.86 6.65
CA ASN A 30 -10.35 -5.93 5.63
C ASN A 30 -10.62 -7.36 5.17
N LEU A 31 -9.58 -8.19 5.04
CA LEU A 31 -9.77 -9.62 4.75
C LEU A 31 -10.63 -10.28 5.82
N ALA A 32 -10.36 -10.04 7.12
CA ALA A 32 -11.13 -10.64 8.20
C ALA A 32 -12.60 -10.16 8.21
N ILE A 33 -12.83 -8.85 8.04
CA ILE A 33 -14.17 -8.27 8.04
C ILE A 33 -14.99 -8.79 6.87
N GLN A 34 -14.42 -8.77 5.66
CA GLN A 34 -15.15 -9.20 4.46
C GLN A 34 -15.36 -10.72 4.43
N THR A 35 -14.41 -11.53 4.92
CA THR A 35 -14.62 -12.98 5.10
C THR A 35 -15.84 -13.26 5.97
N ALA A 36 -15.98 -12.54 7.08
CA ALA A 36 -17.15 -12.71 7.94
C ALA A 36 -18.44 -12.13 7.32
N ALA A 37 -18.35 -11.06 6.50
CA ALA A 37 -19.48 -10.52 5.76
C ALA A 37 -20.03 -11.49 4.70
N GLU A 38 -19.16 -12.35 4.13
CA GLU A 38 -19.55 -13.44 3.23
C GLU A 38 -20.13 -14.68 3.98
N GLY A 39 -20.31 -14.57 5.30
CA GLY A 39 -20.89 -15.64 6.12
C GLY A 39 -19.92 -16.77 6.49
N LEU A 40 -18.60 -16.54 6.32
CA LEU A 40 -17.56 -17.52 6.66
C LEU A 40 -16.98 -17.24 8.05
N GLY A 41 -16.46 -18.27 8.71
CA GLY A 41 -15.74 -18.12 9.98
C GLY A 41 -14.32 -17.61 9.76
N ALA A 42 -13.99 -16.41 10.22
CA ALA A 42 -12.62 -15.89 10.22
C ALA A 42 -11.88 -16.29 11.50
N ILE A 43 -10.80 -17.08 11.37
CA ILE A 43 -9.92 -17.45 12.49
C ILE A 43 -8.70 -16.56 12.45
N LEU A 44 -8.52 -15.70 13.44
CA LEU A 44 -7.37 -14.80 13.50
C LEU A 44 -6.21 -15.51 14.21
N LEU A 45 -5.11 -15.74 13.52
CA LEU A 45 -3.92 -16.39 14.09
C LEU A 45 -2.96 -15.39 14.77
N ARG A 46 -3.18 -14.08 14.57
CA ARG A 46 -2.44 -13.01 15.23
C ARG A 46 -3.39 -12.13 16.02
N GLN A 47 -2.90 -11.70 17.19
CA GLN A 47 -3.65 -10.75 18.00
C GLN A 47 -3.74 -9.40 17.29
N PRO A 48 -4.95 -8.84 17.08
CA PRO A 48 -5.12 -7.51 16.55
C PRO A 48 -4.54 -6.42 17.48
N ASP A 49 -4.02 -5.35 16.88
CA ASP A 49 -3.73 -4.11 17.62
C ASP A 49 -5.03 -3.33 17.87
N TRP A 50 -5.76 -3.80 18.90
CA TRP A 50 -7.08 -3.25 19.26
C TRP A 50 -7.07 -1.73 19.45
N GLY A 51 -5.95 -1.16 19.92
CA GLY A 51 -5.80 0.28 20.13
C GLY A 51 -5.73 1.10 18.84
N SER A 52 -5.44 0.48 17.71
CA SER A 52 -5.39 1.16 16.42
C SER A 52 -6.69 1.07 15.63
N LEU A 53 -7.55 0.08 15.91
CA LEU A 53 -8.74 -0.19 15.12
C LEU A 53 -9.86 0.84 15.34
N PRO A 54 -10.68 1.12 14.33
CA PRO A 54 -11.93 1.81 14.54
C PRO A 54 -12.80 1.05 15.57
N PRO A 55 -13.50 1.73 16.50
CA PRO A 55 -14.23 1.06 17.58
C PRO A 55 -15.26 0.01 17.10
N LEU A 56 -15.97 0.28 16.01
CA LEU A 56 -16.93 -0.67 15.44
C LEU A 56 -16.24 -1.91 14.86
N HIS A 57 -15.10 -1.74 14.16
CA HIS A 57 -14.34 -2.87 13.64
C HIS A 57 -13.76 -3.73 14.77
N GLY A 58 -13.26 -3.10 15.83
CA GLY A 58 -12.80 -3.82 17.03
C GLY A 58 -13.91 -4.64 17.67
N ALA A 59 -15.10 -4.07 17.85
CA ALA A 59 -16.26 -4.77 18.39
C ALA A 59 -16.70 -5.94 17.49
N TYR A 60 -16.70 -5.75 16.18
CA TYR A 60 -17.07 -6.77 15.21
C TYR A 60 -16.07 -7.95 15.23
N LEU A 61 -14.78 -7.69 15.21
CA LEU A 61 -13.74 -8.73 15.28
C LEU A 61 -13.73 -9.47 16.62
N THR A 62 -14.06 -8.79 17.72
CA THR A 62 -14.21 -9.44 19.03
C THR A 62 -15.34 -10.45 19.03
N ALA A 63 -16.45 -10.14 18.36
CA ALA A 63 -17.58 -11.05 18.20
C ALA A 63 -17.25 -12.22 17.25
N ALA A 64 -16.39 -12.02 16.25
CA ALA A 64 -15.98 -13.01 15.26
C ALA A 64 -14.95 -14.05 15.76
N GLN A 65 -14.62 -14.05 17.04
CA GLN A 65 -13.76 -15.01 17.75
C GLN A 65 -12.28 -15.04 17.32
N PHE A 66 -11.44 -14.41 18.15
CA PHE A 66 -10.01 -14.72 18.21
C PHE A 66 -9.84 -16.09 18.88
N GLN A 67 -9.63 -17.15 18.10
CA GLN A 67 -9.25 -18.47 18.62
C GLN A 67 -8.14 -19.04 17.74
N ARG A 68 -6.98 -19.28 18.35
CA ARG A 68 -6.04 -20.24 17.80
C ARG A 68 -6.46 -21.62 18.32
N PRO A 69 -7.10 -22.49 17.49
CA PRO A 69 -7.43 -23.83 17.92
C PRO A 69 -6.14 -24.60 18.25
N PRO A 70 -6.13 -25.44 19.29
CA PRO A 70 -5.04 -26.36 19.52
C PRO A 70 -5.02 -27.43 18.41
N GLY A 71 -3.91 -27.57 17.69
CA GLY A 71 -3.70 -28.58 16.65
C GLY A 71 -3.61 -28.04 15.23
N ALA A 72 -3.56 -28.94 14.25
CA ALA A 72 -3.60 -28.62 12.84
C ALA A 72 -4.95 -28.00 12.45
N LEU A 73 -4.93 -27.02 11.55
CA LEU A 73 -6.14 -26.41 11.03
C LEU A 73 -6.66 -27.23 9.86
N ASP A 74 -7.93 -27.50 9.85
CA ASP A 74 -8.66 -28.23 8.80
C ASP A 74 -9.28 -27.26 7.75
N CYS A 75 -8.77 -26.05 7.67
CA CYS A 75 -9.23 -24.99 6.78
C CYS A 75 -8.06 -24.29 6.11
N PRO A 76 -8.29 -23.54 5.01
CA PRO A 76 -7.25 -22.74 4.39
C PRO A 76 -6.59 -21.75 5.36
N VAL A 77 -5.26 -21.64 5.27
CA VAL A 77 -4.45 -20.70 6.05
C VAL A 77 -3.86 -19.67 5.10
N VAL A 78 -4.27 -18.42 5.24
CA VAL A 78 -3.74 -17.29 4.45
C VAL A 78 -2.68 -16.58 5.26
N ALA A 79 -1.46 -16.47 4.69
CA ALA A 79 -0.37 -15.69 5.27
C ALA A 79 0.25 -14.75 4.24
N ASN A 80 0.77 -13.62 4.71
CA ASN A 80 1.52 -12.70 3.85
C ASN A 80 2.99 -13.09 3.74
N LEU A 81 3.54 -12.99 2.52
CA LEU A 81 4.97 -13.18 2.24
C LEU A 81 5.58 -11.88 1.71
N ALA A 82 6.79 -11.57 2.19
CA ALA A 82 7.57 -10.39 1.83
C ALA A 82 8.69 -10.72 0.83
N ASN A 83 9.68 -9.84 0.70
CA ASN A 83 10.85 -10.05 -0.13
C ASN A 83 11.50 -11.41 0.14
N ASN A 84 12.01 -12.04 -0.91
CA ASN A 84 12.57 -13.40 -0.88
C ASN A 84 11.60 -14.47 -0.34
N LEU A 85 10.29 -14.22 -0.40
CA LEU A 85 9.21 -15.08 0.11
C LEU A 85 9.31 -15.35 1.62
N GLU A 86 9.90 -14.41 2.37
CA GLU A 86 9.99 -14.52 3.83
C GLU A 86 8.61 -14.62 4.48
N GLY A 87 8.50 -15.51 5.45
CA GLY A 87 7.27 -15.78 6.20
C GLY A 87 6.67 -17.16 5.97
N THR A 88 7.29 -17.99 5.12
CA THR A 88 6.82 -19.37 4.84
C THR A 88 6.86 -20.28 6.07
N ASN A 89 7.73 -20.01 7.05
CA ASN A 89 7.81 -20.74 8.32
C ASN A 89 6.54 -20.63 9.19
N ARG A 90 5.60 -19.78 8.81
CA ARG A 90 4.29 -19.66 9.47
C ARG A 90 3.28 -20.68 8.98
N PHE A 91 3.51 -21.30 7.84
CA PHE A 91 2.64 -22.35 7.31
C PHE A 91 2.85 -23.65 8.08
N VAL A 92 1.77 -24.39 8.25
CA VAL A 92 1.81 -25.70 8.92
C VAL A 92 2.23 -26.76 7.92
N ALA A 93 3.28 -27.54 8.21
CA ALA A 93 3.82 -28.52 7.28
C ALA A 93 2.82 -29.61 6.89
N ASP A 94 1.94 -30.02 7.80
CA ASP A 94 0.95 -31.09 7.59
C ASP A 94 -0.31 -30.63 6.85
N GLY A 95 -0.39 -29.35 6.50
CA GLY A 95 -1.52 -28.71 5.80
C GLY A 95 -1.13 -28.00 4.52
N ALA A 96 -0.08 -28.44 3.83
CA ALA A 96 0.43 -27.78 2.62
C ALA A 96 -0.63 -27.53 1.54
N GLU A 97 -1.62 -28.42 1.41
CA GLU A 97 -2.75 -28.30 0.49
C GLU A 97 -3.70 -27.14 0.83
N HIS A 98 -3.63 -26.63 2.06
CA HIS A 98 -4.44 -25.52 2.56
C HIS A 98 -3.65 -24.20 2.70
N ASN A 99 -2.34 -24.20 2.40
CA ASN A 99 -1.50 -23.03 2.55
C ASN A 99 -1.68 -22.04 1.40
N VAL A 100 -2.11 -20.84 1.70
CA VAL A 100 -2.35 -19.73 0.74
C VAL A 100 -1.41 -18.57 1.05
N ALA A 101 -0.61 -18.18 0.08
CA ALA A 101 0.27 -17.03 0.22
C ALA A 101 -0.30 -15.79 -0.48
N ILE A 102 -0.38 -14.68 0.25
CA ILE A 102 -0.50 -13.35 -0.35
C ILE A 102 0.91 -12.76 -0.44
N ALA A 103 1.48 -12.77 -1.63
CA ALA A 103 2.86 -12.37 -1.88
C ALA A 103 2.91 -10.92 -2.40
N VAL A 104 3.54 -10.03 -1.62
CA VAL A 104 3.84 -8.65 -2.00
C VAL A 104 5.29 -8.35 -1.65
N PHE A 105 6.09 -8.15 -2.66
CA PHE A 105 7.52 -7.93 -2.54
C PHE A 105 8.02 -6.99 -3.65
N GLU A 106 9.16 -6.39 -3.43
CA GLU A 106 9.74 -5.40 -4.35
C GLU A 106 10.98 -5.90 -5.09
N ASN A 107 11.80 -6.76 -4.48
CA ASN A 107 12.95 -7.37 -5.16
C ASN A 107 12.51 -8.19 -6.36
N SER A 108 13.23 -8.06 -7.48
CA SER A 108 12.93 -8.78 -8.72
C SER A 108 13.48 -10.20 -8.78
N ARG A 109 14.23 -10.63 -7.76
CA ARG A 109 14.76 -11.99 -7.66
C ARG A 109 14.38 -12.64 -6.34
N ILE A 110 14.19 -13.95 -6.42
CA ILE A 110 13.91 -14.83 -5.29
C ILE A 110 15.08 -15.82 -5.21
N SER A 111 15.66 -15.98 -4.04
CA SER A 111 16.77 -16.91 -3.85
C SER A 111 16.31 -18.38 -3.92
N ALA A 112 17.26 -19.28 -4.20
CA ALA A 112 16.98 -20.72 -4.18
C ALA A 112 16.44 -21.20 -2.82
N ALA A 113 16.91 -20.60 -1.72
CA ALA A 113 16.42 -20.90 -0.38
C ALA A 113 14.96 -20.46 -0.21
N GLY A 114 14.62 -19.24 -0.64
CA GLY A 114 13.22 -18.76 -0.60
C GLY A 114 12.28 -19.60 -1.43
N LEU A 115 12.72 -20.05 -2.61
CA LEU A 115 11.94 -20.95 -3.47
C LEU A 115 11.76 -22.34 -2.84
N GLU A 116 12.77 -22.86 -2.15
CA GLU A 116 12.66 -24.16 -1.47
C GLU A 116 11.64 -24.08 -0.31
N GLU A 117 11.72 -23.03 0.50
CA GLU A 117 10.77 -22.79 1.57
C GLU A 117 9.33 -22.59 1.03
N ALA A 118 9.20 -21.95 -0.12
CA ALA A 118 7.92 -21.67 -0.76
C ALA A 118 7.17 -22.92 -1.27
N LYS A 119 7.80 -24.10 -1.34
CA LYS A 119 7.16 -25.36 -1.76
C LYS A 119 5.99 -25.78 -0.89
N CYS A 120 5.90 -25.30 0.35
CA CYS A 120 4.76 -25.53 1.22
C CYS A 120 3.49 -24.72 0.83
N VAL A 121 3.58 -23.80 -0.13
CA VAL A 121 2.46 -22.97 -0.56
C VAL A 121 1.72 -23.64 -1.70
N ARG A 122 0.42 -23.79 -1.56
CA ARG A 122 -0.46 -24.38 -2.58
C ARG A 122 -1.04 -23.34 -3.52
N THR A 123 -1.56 -22.24 -2.97
CA THR A 123 -2.22 -21.18 -3.73
C THR A 123 -1.47 -19.88 -3.56
N TRP A 124 -1.16 -19.24 -4.68
CA TRP A 124 -0.45 -17.97 -4.73
C TRP A 124 -1.37 -16.87 -5.17
N ILE A 125 -1.44 -15.80 -4.36
CA ILE A 125 -2.16 -14.57 -4.66
C ILE A 125 -1.15 -13.44 -4.65
N THR A 126 -1.19 -12.55 -5.65
CA THR A 126 -0.34 -11.37 -5.73
C THR A 126 -1.17 -10.11 -5.89
N GLY A 127 -0.69 -9.02 -5.32
CA GLY A 127 -1.32 -7.71 -5.41
C GLY A 127 -1.02 -6.94 -6.70
N SER A 128 -0.26 -7.55 -7.65
CA SER A 128 0.12 -6.91 -8.91
C SER A 128 0.57 -7.90 -9.98
N GLN A 129 0.48 -7.48 -11.24
CA GLN A 129 1.11 -8.19 -12.37
C GLN A 129 2.63 -8.22 -12.25
N PHE A 130 3.23 -7.19 -11.63
CA PHE A 130 4.66 -7.13 -11.37
C PHE A 130 5.12 -8.33 -10.53
N ASN A 131 4.49 -8.59 -9.38
CA ASN A 131 4.83 -9.74 -8.55
C ASN A 131 4.47 -11.07 -9.23
N ALA A 132 3.34 -11.13 -9.93
CA ALA A 132 2.95 -12.35 -10.64
C ALA A 132 3.96 -12.76 -11.73
N ARG A 133 4.52 -11.78 -12.46
CA ARG A 133 5.60 -12.02 -13.42
C ARG A 133 6.82 -12.61 -12.73
N ILE A 134 7.29 -12.00 -11.65
CA ILE A 134 8.47 -12.46 -10.92
C ILE A 134 8.27 -13.90 -10.40
N LEU A 135 7.11 -14.22 -9.85
CA LEU A 135 6.81 -15.60 -9.44
C LEU A 135 6.89 -16.59 -10.61
N ARG A 136 6.31 -16.24 -11.77
CA ARG A 136 6.37 -17.08 -12.97
C ARG A 136 7.80 -17.26 -13.49
N ASP A 137 8.60 -16.20 -13.50
CA ASP A 137 10.01 -16.22 -13.93
C ASP A 137 10.87 -17.13 -13.02
N HIS A 138 10.40 -17.37 -11.78
CA HIS A 138 11.04 -18.28 -10.82
C HIS A 138 10.35 -19.66 -10.72
N GLY A 139 9.50 -20.01 -11.67
CA GLY A 139 8.88 -21.35 -11.76
C GLY A 139 7.63 -21.56 -10.93
N ILE A 140 7.12 -20.52 -10.23
CA ILE A 140 5.83 -20.60 -9.54
C ILE A 140 4.72 -20.33 -10.55
N SER A 141 4.05 -21.39 -10.98
CA SER A 141 3.01 -21.32 -12.00
C SER A 141 1.69 -20.77 -11.46
N ASN A 142 0.95 -20.08 -12.34
CA ASN A 142 -0.44 -19.67 -12.12
C ASN A 142 -0.73 -18.86 -10.82
N PRO A 143 0.07 -17.85 -10.44
CA PRO A 143 -0.32 -16.97 -9.36
C PRO A 143 -1.58 -16.19 -9.76
N HIS A 144 -2.56 -16.13 -8.85
CA HIS A 144 -3.76 -15.30 -9.02
C HIS A 144 -3.38 -13.83 -8.79
N VAL A 145 -3.69 -12.98 -9.76
CA VAL A 145 -3.52 -11.53 -9.59
C VAL A 145 -4.82 -10.96 -9.06
N ILE A 146 -4.84 -10.64 -7.78
CA ILE A 146 -5.98 -10.02 -7.10
C ILE A 146 -5.44 -8.79 -6.39
N LEU A 147 -5.79 -7.62 -6.93
CA LEU A 147 -5.32 -6.35 -6.38
C LEU A 147 -5.82 -6.20 -4.93
N GLN A 148 -5.03 -5.50 -4.13
CA GLN A 148 -5.52 -5.07 -2.82
C GLN A 148 -6.75 -4.16 -2.99
N GLY A 149 -7.70 -4.25 -2.07
CA GLY A 149 -8.90 -3.41 -2.09
C GLY A 149 -8.65 -2.03 -1.50
N VAL A 150 -9.61 -1.14 -1.70
CA VAL A 150 -9.75 0.10 -0.94
C VAL A 150 -11.09 0.11 -0.22
N ASP A 151 -11.12 0.61 1.01
CA ASP A 151 -12.37 0.76 1.77
C ASP A 151 -13.11 2.02 1.28
N THR A 152 -14.05 1.85 0.35
CA THR A 152 -14.82 2.94 -0.24
C THR A 152 -15.94 3.46 0.67
N SER A 153 -16.20 2.82 1.80
CA SER A 153 -17.07 3.34 2.85
C SER A 153 -16.36 4.38 3.73
N LEU A 154 -15.03 4.32 3.77
CA LEU A 154 -14.15 5.20 4.52
C LEU A 154 -13.51 6.27 3.61
N PHE A 155 -12.93 5.84 2.49
CA PHE A 155 -12.27 6.69 1.50
C PHE A 155 -13.24 7.04 0.36
N PHE A 156 -13.81 8.22 0.41
CA PHE A 156 -14.74 8.76 -0.58
C PHE A 156 -14.64 10.29 -0.65
N PRO A 157 -15.04 10.92 -1.74
CA PRO A 157 -15.08 12.38 -1.84
C PRO A 157 -15.98 13.00 -0.77
N GLY A 158 -15.51 14.08 -0.16
CA GLY A 158 -16.25 14.80 0.87
C GLY A 158 -15.96 16.30 0.80
N PRO A 159 -16.64 17.09 1.65
CA PRO A 159 -16.38 18.52 1.71
C PRO A 159 -14.94 18.78 2.16
N ARG A 160 -14.34 19.82 1.58
CA ARG A 160 -13.06 20.37 2.04
C ARG A 160 -13.32 21.30 3.24
N THR A 161 -12.32 21.41 4.11
CA THR A 161 -12.32 22.48 5.09
C THR A 161 -11.93 23.81 4.42
N GLU A 162 -12.32 24.94 5.00
CA GLU A 162 -11.91 26.24 4.47
C GLU A 162 -10.66 26.79 5.20
N LEU A 163 -9.96 25.94 5.95
CA LEU A 163 -8.84 26.33 6.80
C LEU A 163 -7.63 26.87 6.02
N TRP A 164 -7.46 26.42 4.78
CA TRP A 164 -6.23 26.64 4.02
C TRP A 164 -6.28 27.85 3.09
N GLY A 165 -7.43 28.51 2.93
CA GLY A 165 -7.59 29.68 2.08
C GLY A 165 -7.10 29.44 0.66
N ASN A 166 -6.12 30.26 0.23
CA ASN A 166 -5.53 30.17 -1.12
C ASN A 166 -4.31 29.25 -1.22
N GLN A 167 -3.96 28.50 -0.17
CA GLN A 167 -2.83 27.59 -0.20
C GLN A 167 -3.07 26.44 -1.20
N PHE A 168 -1.98 25.92 -1.76
CA PHE A 168 -2.00 24.75 -2.62
C PHE A 168 -1.38 23.57 -1.89
N LEU A 169 -2.16 22.56 -1.57
CA LEU A 169 -1.74 21.45 -0.75
C LEU A 169 -1.33 20.26 -1.61
N ILE A 170 -0.06 19.88 -1.51
CA ILE A 170 0.53 18.70 -2.17
C ILE A 170 0.71 17.62 -1.11
N PHE A 171 0.02 16.50 -1.26
CA PHE A 171 0.17 15.35 -0.38
C PHE A 171 1.21 14.35 -0.89
N SER A 172 1.97 13.78 0.04
CA SER A 172 2.81 12.60 -0.20
C SER A 172 2.80 11.68 1.02
N GLY A 173 2.52 10.41 0.80
CA GLY A 173 2.40 9.40 1.86
C GLY A 173 3.29 8.18 1.65
N GLY A 174 3.38 7.36 2.71
CA GLY A 174 4.18 6.14 2.74
C GLY A 174 5.48 6.30 3.51
N LYS A 175 5.99 5.19 4.04
CA LYS A 175 7.22 5.17 4.85
C LYS A 175 8.39 5.82 4.11
N LEU A 176 9.18 6.62 4.81
CA LEU A 176 10.35 7.29 4.26
C LEU A 176 11.42 6.26 3.89
N GLU A 177 11.62 6.05 2.60
CA GLU A 177 12.64 5.11 2.06
C GLU A 177 12.93 5.41 0.59
N TYR A 178 14.12 5.03 0.13
CA TYR A 178 14.58 5.22 -1.26
C TYR A 178 13.55 4.78 -2.31
N ARG A 179 12.97 3.60 -2.11
CA ARG A 179 11.97 3.01 -3.01
C ARG A 179 10.74 3.90 -3.23
N LYS A 180 10.31 4.63 -2.22
CA LYS A 180 9.10 5.49 -2.28
C LYS A 180 9.32 6.82 -2.98
N GLY A 181 10.58 7.22 -3.24
CA GLY A 181 10.89 8.40 -4.04
C GLY A 181 10.60 9.74 -3.37
N GLN A 182 10.63 9.83 -2.03
CA GLN A 182 10.40 11.10 -1.34
C GLN A 182 11.49 12.13 -1.62
N ASP A 183 12.70 11.72 -1.98
CA ASP A 183 13.75 12.58 -2.49
C ASP A 183 13.33 13.31 -3.80
N LEU A 184 12.64 12.61 -4.70
CA LEU A 184 12.04 13.18 -5.92
C LEU A 184 10.94 14.19 -5.57
N VAL A 185 10.10 13.88 -4.55
CA VAL A 185 9.07 14.81 -4.06
C VAL A 185 9.71 16.08 -3.52
N ILE A 186 10.77 15.98 -2.71
CA ILE A 186 11.51 17.13 -2.17
C ILE A 186 12.03 18.04 -3.30
N ALA A 187 12.67 17.44 -4.30
CA ALA A 187 13.22 18.19 -5.44
C ALA A 187 12.10 18.87 -6.25
N ALA A 188 11.02 18.16 -6.54
CA ALA A 188 9.91 18.70 -7.32
C ALA A 188 9.15 19.80 -6.57
N VAL A 189 8.84 19.61 -5.29
CA VAL A 189 8.15 20.63 -4.46
C VAL A 189 9.02 21.88 -4.32
N ARG A 190 10.32 21.72 -4.08
CA ARG A 190 11.26 22.86 -4.03
C ARG A 190 11.23 23.66 -5.33
N ALA A 191 11.30 22.99 -6.49
CA ALA A 191 11.30 23.66 -7.79
C ALA A 191 9.93 24.32 -8.09
N PHE A 192 8.83 23.65 -7.77
CA PHE A 192 7.47 24.16 -7.97
C PHE A 192 7.20 25.40 -7.11
N ARG A 193 7.63 25.41 -5.85
CA ARG A 193 7.46 26.54 -4.92
C ARG A 193 8.19 27.82 -5.36
N GLN A 194 9.20 27.75 -6.22
CA GLN A 194 9.82 28.96 -6.76
C GLN A 194 8.82 29.83 -7.54
N ARG A 195 7.80 29.22 -8.14
CA ARG A 195 6.73 29.89 -8.89
C ARG A 195 5.44 30.03 -8.07
N HIS A 196 5.22 29.11 -7.13
CA HIS A 196 4.01 28.98 -6.32
C HIS A 196 4.37 28.94 -4.83
N PRO A 197 4.79 30.07 -4.23
CA PRO A 197 5.26 30.12 -2.85
C PRO A 197 4.19 29.76 -1.80
N GLU A 198 2.90 29.84 -2.18
CA GLU A 198 1.75 29.45 -1.36
C GLU A 198 1.62 27.91 -1.20
N THR A 199 2.46 27.13 -1.86
CA THR A 199 2.39 25.66 -1.81
C THR A 199 2.86 25.11 -0.48
N ILE A 200 2.09 24.22 0.10
CA ILE A 200 2.40 23.45 1.31
C ILE A 200 2.61 21.99 0.95
N LEU A 201 3.75 21.42 1.35
CA LEU A 201 3.94 19.97 1.33
C LEU A 201 3.27 19.35 2.58
N VAL A 202 2.26 18.53 2.39
CA VAL A 202 1.63 17.76 3.45
C VAL A 202 2.12 16.32 3.35
N PHE A 203 2.66 15.76 4.43
CA PHE A 203 3.22 14.42 4.33
C PHE A 203 2.94 13.53 5.55
N ALA A 204 2.91 12.21 5.29
CA ALA A 204 2.86 11.14 6.28
C ALA A 204 3.97 10.13 5.94
N TRP A 205 5.22 10.44 6.33
CA TRP A 205 6.43 9.71 5.93
C TRP A 205 7.07 8.90 7.06
N HIS A 206 6.53 8.97 8.27
CA HIS A 206 7.04 8.20 9.39
C HIS A 206 6.82 6.69 9.17
N ASN A 207 7.71 5.88 9.71
CA ASN A 207 7.62 4.44 9.59
C ASN A 207 8.18 3.71 10.83
N ALA A 208 7.80 2.45 10.98
CA ALA A 208 8.25 1.59 12.07
C ALA A 208 9.64 0.95 11.82
N TRP A 209 10.22 1.17 10.65
CA TRP A 209 11.53 0.61 10.23
C TRP A 209 12.50 1.73 9.88
N PRO A 210 13.03 2.48 10.88
CA PRO A 210 13.83 3.68 10.62
C PRO A 210 15.12 3.41 9.84
N LEU A 211 15.64 2.19 9.86
CA LEU A 211 16.84 1.82 9.08
C LEU A 211 16.65 1.93 7.57
N THR A 212 15.43 1.88 7.06
CA THR A 212 15.18 1.99 5.60
C THR A 212 15.54 3.36 5.02
N ILE A 213 15.68 4.40 5.86
CA ILE A 213 16.12 5.72 5.40
C ILE A 213 17.58 5.76 4.97
N THR A 214 18.41 4.81 5.42
CA THR A 214 19.86 4.81 5.14
C THR A 214 20.19 4.75 3.65
N GLU A 215 19.24 4.34 2.82
CA GLU A 215 19.40 4.24 1.37
C GLU A 215 18.90 5.47 0.59
N LEU A 216 18.31 6.48 1.26
CA LEU A 216 17.85 7.71 0.60
C LEU A 216 18.92 8.39 -0.26
N PRO A 217 20.22 8.47 0.17
CA PRO A 217 21.26 9.10 -0.62
C PRO A 217 21.59 8.39 -1.95
N VAL A 218 21.17 7.12 -2.12
CA VAL A 218 21.41 6.37 -3.37
C VAL A 218 20.77 7.08 -4.57
N GLY A 219 19.64 7.79 -4.37
CA GLY A 219 18.98 8.59 -5.39
C GLY A 219 19.83 9.77 -5.89
N GLY A 220 20.81 10.24 -5.11
CA GLY A 220 21.70 11.35 -5.47
C GLY A 220 21.06 12.73 -5.37
N ILE A 221 19.82 12.85 -4.92
CA ILE A 221 19.10 14.11 -4.71
C ILE A 221 19.33 14.64 -3.30
N VAL A 222 19.27 13.75 -2.33
CA VAL A 222 19.64 14.01 -0.94
C VAL A 222 20.98 13.33 -0.64
N ASN A 223 21.83 13.95 0.17
CA ASN A 223 23.16 13.45 0.50
C ASN A 223 23.40 13.23 1.99
N ASP A 224 22.39 13.52 2.81
CA ASP A 224 22.36 13.24 4.24
C ASP A 224 21.02 12.61 4.65
N LEU A 225 20.92 12.20 5.89
CA LEU A 225 19.75 11.55 6.47
C LEU A 225 19.06 12.45 7.49
N PRO A 226 17.73 12.33 7.66
CA PRO A 226 17.08 12.92 8.81
C PRO A 226 17.58 12.24 10.10
N PRO A 227 17.75 13.00 11.20
CA PRO A 227 18.11 12.41 12.49
C PRO A 227 17.09 11.37 12.95
N VAL A 228 17.58 10.29 13.54
CA VAL A 228 16.75 9.26 14.17
C VAL A 228 17.01 9.25 15.66
N HIS A 229 15.97 9.41 16.45
CA HIS A 229 16.04 9.35 17.91
C HIS A 229 16.17 7.90 18.40
N SER A 230 16.59 7.73 19.66
CA SER A 230 16.74 6.40 20.29
C SER A 230 15.43 5.61 20.37
N ASP A 231 14.29 6.28 20.34
CA ASP A 231 12.96 5.68 20.27
C ASP A 231 12.51 5.30 18.85
N GLY A 232 13.37 5.50 17.83
CA GLY A 232 13.10 5.24 16.42
C GLY A 232 12.37 6.36 15.68
N ARG A 233 12.02 7.44 16.34
CA ARG A 233 11.36 8.60 15.72
C ARG A 233 12.32 9.31 14.77
N ILE A 234 11.86 9.56 13.54
CA ILE A 234 12.61 10.27 12.49
C ILE A 234 12.28 11.76 12.56
N GLU A 235 13.31 12.61 12.61
CA GLU A 235 13.18 14.06 12.67
C GLU A 235 13.21 14.68 11.27
N ILE A 236 12.09 14.62 10.56
CA ILE A 236 11.99 14.97 9.14
C ILE A 236 12.02 16.49 8.93
N ALA A 237 11.39 17.26 9.79
CA ALA A 237 11.21 18.71 9.62
C ALA A 237 12.51 19.51 9.45
N PRO A 238 13.55 19.38 10.31
CA PRO A 238 14.82 20.08 10.10
C PRO A 238 15.55 19.62 8.83
N TRP A 239 15.39 18.34 8.47
CA TRP A 239 15.98 17.77 7.27
C TRP A 239 15.37 18.38 6.00
N LEU A 240 14.04 18.50 5.90
CA LEU A 240 13.36 19.16 4.79
C LEU A 240 13.82 20.60 4.58
N ARG A 241 14.00 21.37 5.66
CA ARG A 241 14.47 22.75 5.58
C ARG A 241 15.87 22.85 4.96
N ARG A 242 16.77 21.89 5.23
CA ARG A 242 18.11 21.85 4.61
C ARG A 242 18.03 21.67 3.09
N TYR A 243 16.97 21.04 2.59
CA TYR A 243 16.73 20.86 1.16
C TYR A 243 15.82 21.94 0.54
N GLY A 244 15.55 23.04 1.28
CA GLY A 244 14.80 24.18 0.77
C GLY A 244 13.28 23.99 0.73
N VAL A 245 12.76 23.03 1.48
CA VAL A 245 11.33 22.86 1.73
C VAL A 245 11.07 23.33 3.16
N ASP A 246 10.58 24.55 3.33
CA ASP A 246 10.38 25.24 4.63
C ASP A 246 8.90 25.38 5.01
N LEU A 247 7.97 25.24 4.06
CA LEU A 247 6.54 25.27 4.28
C LEU A 247 5.95 23.87 4.08
N PHE A 248 5.64 23.23 5.19
CA PHE A 248 5.13 21.86 5.21
C PHE A 248 4.24 21.60 6.42
N LEU A 249 3.44 20.54 6.33
CA LEU A 249 2.69 19.98 7.44
C LEU A 249 3.04 18.48 7.57
N ASP A 250 3.62 18.13 8.71
CA ASP A 250 3.90 16.74 9.08
C ASP A 250 2.68 16.15 9.78
N LEU A 251 2.04 15.17 9.17
CA LEU A 251 0.89 14.47 9.75
C LEU A 251 1.30 13.39 10.78
N GLY A 252 2.60 13.13 10.91
CA GLY A 252 3.10 12.09 11.78
C GLY A 252 2.77 10.69 11.24
N SER A 253 2.25 9.84 12.12
CA SER A 253 1.81 8.47 11.82
C SER A 253 0.31 8.30 12.08
N PRO A 254 -0.55 8.90 11.27
CA PRO A 254 -1.99 8.79 11.46
C PRO A 254 -2.46 7.35 11.24
N LEU A 255 -3.51 6.96 11.93
CA LEU A 255 -4.20 5.71 11.68
C LEU A 255 -4.93 5.78 10.33
N ASN A 256 -5.01 4.67 9.62
CA ASN A 256 -5.62 4.63 8.29
C ASN A 256 -7.02 5.28 8.25
N TRP A 257 -7.87 4.99 9.22
CA TRP A 257 -9.22 5.55 9.31
C TRP A 257 -9.29 7.06 9.63
N GLN A 258 -8.19 7.67 10.05
CA GLN A 258 -8.10 9.13 10.26
C GLN A 258 -7.74 9.88 8.97
N MET A 259 -7.14 9.19 8.01
CA MET A 259 -6.63 9.80 6.78
C MET A 259 -7.69 10.50 5.91
N PRO A 260 -8.93 9.99 5.73
CA PRO A 260 -9.88 10.59 4.81
C PRO A 260 -10.19 12.07 5.07
N THR A 261 -10.27 12.46 6.34
CA THR A 261 -10.54 13.86 6.73
C THR A 261 -9.39 14.79 6.36
N MET A 262 -8.16 14.29 6.41
CA MET A 262 -6.97 15.04 6.02
C MET A 262 -6.80 15.08 4.50
N LEU A 263 -7.04 13.96 3.84
CA LEU A 263 -6.87 13.83 2.40
C LEU A 263 -7.82 14.72 1.60
N ARG A 264 -9.08 14.87 2.04
CA ARG A 264 -10.09 15.67 1.34
C ARG A 264 -9.71 17.13 1.13
N ASP A 265 -8.78 17.66 1.91
CA ASP A 265 -8.28 19.03 1.75
C ASP A 265 -7.16 19.16 0.70
N MET A 266 -6.59 18.06 0.23
CA MET A 266 -5.45 18.08 -0.68
C MET A 266 -5.85 18.50 -2.10
N ASP A 267 -5.01 19.29 -2.76
CA ASP A 267 -5.19 19.69 -4.15
C ASP A 267 -4.63 18.67 -5.13
N VAL A 268 -3.57 17.98 -4.72
CA VAL A 268 -2.90 16.94 -5.50
C VAL A 268 -2.13 16.00 -4.58
N ALA A 269 -1.99 14.74 -4.97
CA ALA A 269 -1.12 13.77 -4.31
C ALA A 269 -0.03 13.28 -5.27
N ILE A 270 1.18 13.01 -4.74
CA ILE A 270 2.35 12.59 -5.53
C ILE A 270 2.96 11.33 -4.94
N PHE A 271 3.09 10.31 -5.77
CA PHE A 271 3.73 9.04 -5.43
C PHE A 271 4.71 8.63 -6.55
N PRO A 272 5.92 9.21 -6.61
CA PRO A 272 6.93 8.90 -7.61
C PRO A 272 7.76 7.69 -7.18
N SER A 273 7.10 6.64 -6.69
CA SER A 273 7.77 5.43 -6.20
C SER A 273 8.65 4.83 -7.28
N ARG A 274 9.86 4.42 -6.89
CA ARG A 274 10.76 3.67 -7.79
C ARG A 274 10.25 2.25 -8.02
N ALA A 275 9.54 1.70 -7.03
CA ALA A 275 8.76 0.46 -7.20
C ALA A 275 7.68 0.33 -6.14
N GLU A 276 6.65 -0.41 -6.51
CA GLU A 276 5.61 -0.93 -5.60
C GLU A 276 5.42 -2.42 -5.88
N GLY A 277 5.46 -3.24 -4.82
CA GLY A 277 5.16 -4.67 -4.94
C GLY A 277 3.69 -4.93 -5.27
N ALA A 278 2.79 -4.14 -4.66
CA ALA A 278 1.37 -4.08 -4.99
C ALA A 278 1.01 -2.68 -5.50
N THR A 279 -0.24 -2.24 -5.37
CA THR A 279 -0.78 -1.03 -6.00
C THR A 279 -0.66 0.26 -5.19
N ASN A 280 -0.02 0.23 -4.01
CA ASN A 280 0.15 1.38 -3.11
C ASN A 280 -1.17 1.89 -2.48
N PHE A 281 -1.45 1.48 -1.25
CA PHE A 281 -2.68 1.87 -0.53
C PHE A 281 -2.90 3.39 -0.49
N ALA A 282 -1.88 4.17 -0.09
CA ALA A 282 -2.03 5.61 0.03
C ALA A 282 -2.40 6.28 -1.30
N ALA A 283 -1.90 5.77 -2.43
CA ALA A 283 -2.28 6.25 -3.76
C ALA A 283 -3.74 5.90 -4.09
N MET A 284 -4.17 4.67 -3.82
CA MET A 284 -5.56 4.23 -4.03
C MET A 284 -6.54 5.01 -3.15
N GLU A 285 -6.17 5.27 -1.91
CA GLU A 285 -6.95 6.06 -0.95
C GLU A 285 -7.11 7.52 -1.41
N CYS A 286 -6.05 8.12 -1.97
CA CYS A 286 -6.12 9.43 -2.59
C CYS A 286 -7.06 9.44 -3.80
N LEU A 287 -6.95 8.45 -4.69
CA LEU A 287 -7.85 8.30 -5.84
C LEU A 287 -9.31 8.12 -5.37
N ALA A 288 -9.54 7.29 -4.36
CA ALA A 288 -10.88 7.06 -3.80
C ALA A 288 -11.48 8.32 -3.15
N CYS A 289 -10.65 9.17 -2.55
CA CYS A 289 -11.07 10.47 -2.01
C CYS A 289 -11.30 11.54 -3.09
N GLY A 290 -11.05 11.24 -4.37
CA GLY A 290 -11.22 12.19 -5.46
C GLY A 290 -10.12 13.26 -5.52
N ILE A 291 -8.88 12.90 -5.15
CA ILE A 291 -7.72 13.76 -5.22
C ILE A 291 -7.01 13.53 -6.55
N PRO A 292 -6.68 14.57 -7.32
CA PRO A 292 -5.79 14.44 -8.47
C PRO A 292 -4.48 13.77 -8.04
N THR A 293 -4.15 12.61 -8.61
CA THR A 293 -3.02 11.79 -8.13
C THR A 293 -1.99 11.60 -9.23
N ILE A 294 -0.73 11.87 -8.92
CA ILE A 294 0.44 11.72 -9.79
C ILE A 294 1.16 10.44 -9.37
N LEU A 295 1.34 9.49 -10.30
CA LEU A 295 1.88 8.16 -10.05
C LEU A 295 3.02 7.82 -11.01
N SER A 296 4.10 7.24 -10.52
CA SER A 296 5.14 6.65 -11.38
C SER A 296 4.57 5.50 -12.24
N ALA A 297 4.91 5.48 -13.53
CA ALA A 297 4.47 4.44 -14.45
C ALA A 297 5.43 3.24 -14.45
N ASN A 298 5.53 2.56 -13.30
CA ASN A 298 6.37 1.36 -13.13
C ASN A 298 5.72 0.35 -12.17
N SER A 299 6.28 -0.85 -12.15
CA SER A 299 5.97 -1.95 -11.21
C SER A 299 4.47 -2.10 -10.92
N GLY A 300 4.06 -2.22 -9.65
CA GLY A 300 2.65 -2.42 -9.26
C GLY A 300 1.72 -1.24 -9.54
N HIS A 301 2.24 -0.01 -9.71
CA HIS A 301 1.40 1.12 -10.14
C HIS A 301 0.78 0.90 -11.53
N LEU A 302 1.42 0.10 -12.42
CA LEU A 302 0.90 -0.18 -13.76
C LEU A 302 -0.49 -0.82 -13.75
N ASP A 303 -0.87 -1.46 -12.66
CA ASP A 303 -2.17 -2.11 -12.51
C ASP A 303 -3.33 -1.14 -12.18
N ILE A 304 -3.00 0.12 -11.80
CA ILE A 304 -4.00 1.12 -11.39
C ILE A 304 -3.89 2.45 -12.14
N ILE A 305 -2.99 2.60 -13.10
CA ILE A 305 -2.80 3.87 -13.82
C ILE A 305 -3.53 3.90 -15.16
N SER A 306 -4.15 5.03 -15.45
CA SER A 306 -4.53 5.43 -16.81
C SER A 306 -4.63 6.96 -16.91
N ASP A 307 -4.59 7.48 -18.14
CA ASP A 307 -4.71 8.93 -18.38
C ASP A 307 -6.09 9.49 -18.03
N GLU A 308 -7.09 8.64 -17.88
CA GLU A 308 -8.44 9.06 -17.48
C GLU A 308 -8.56 9.28 -15.97
N ILE A 309 -7.81 8.53 -15.14
CA ILE A 309 -8.02 8.48 -13.68
C ILE A 309 -6.91 9.15 -12.86
N CYS A 310 -5.68 9.25 -13.41
CA CYS A 310 -4.52 9.79 -12.70
C CYS A 310 -3.56 10.49 -13.67
N TYR A 311 -2.42 10.93 -13.17
CA TYR A 311 -1.33 11.54 -13.94
C TYR A 311 -0.11 10.61 -13.93
N PRO A 312 0.05 9.72 -14.92
CA PRO A 312 1.18 8.82 -14.98
C PRO A 312 2.48 9.55 -15.32
N LEU A 313 3.53 9.35 -14.52
CA LEU A 313 4.90 9.78 -14.83
C LEU A 313 5.55 8.73 -15.72
N ARG A 314 5.73 9.02 -16.99
CA ARG A 314 6.18 8.05 -18.00
C ARG A 314 7.67 8.08 -18.26
N SER A 315 8.33 9.19 -17.95
CA SER A 315 9.79 9.32 -18.03
C SER A 315 10.44 8.54 -16.89
N GLN A 316 10.75 7.28 -17.15
CA GLN A 316 11.33 6.36 -16.17
C GLN A 316 12.76 6.03 -16.56
N LYS A 317 13.72 6.31 -15.68
CA LYS A 317 15.10 5.82 -15.79
C LYS A 317 15.25 4.55 -14.96
N PRO A 318 16.19 3.65 -15.27
CA PRO A 318 16.50 2.53 -14.40
C PRO A 318 16.84 3.00 -12.99
N ALA A 319 16.19 2.44 -11.97
CA ALA A 319 16.53 2.68 -10.58
C ALA A 319 17.86 2.00 -10.21
N ARG A 320 18.53 2.52 -9.20
CA ARG A 320 19.78 1.94 -8.71
C ARG A 320 19.48 0.85 -7.67
N PRO A 321 20.19 -0.28 -7.70
CA PRO A 321 20.11 -1.26 -6.62
C PRO A 321 20.67 -0.68 -5.31
N THR A 322 20.22 -1.25 -4.20
CA THR A 322 20.62 -0.85 -2.85
C THR A 322 20.93 -2.08 -2.00
N GLY A 323 21.33 -1.88 -0.75
CA GLY A 323 21.59 -3.00 0.17
C GLY A 323 20.32 -3.77 0.54
N PHE A 324 19.19 -3.06 0.74
CA PHE A 324 17.90 -3.70 1.00
C PHE A 324 17.22 -4.22 -0.27
N PHE A 325 17.53 -3.61 -1.42
CA PHE A 325 16.95 -3.97 -2.71
C PHE A 325 18.06 -4.19 -3.74
N PRO A 326 18.75 -5.33 -3.69
CA PRO A 326 19.86 -5.64 -4.60
C PRO A 326 19.40 -5.96 -6.03
N ASP A 327 18.15 -6.38 -6.20
CA ASP A 327 17.57 -6.79 -7.48
C ASP A 327 16.36 -5.91 -7.81
N VAL A 328 16.53 -5.04 -8.81
CA VAL A 328 15.59 -3.94 -9.14
C VAL A 328 15.08 -3.98 -10.58
N ASP A 329 15.01 -5.16 -11.19
CA ASP A 329 14.50 -5.30 -12.56
C ASP A 329 13.02 -4.91 -12.62
N GLY A 330 12.68 -3.95 -13.48
CA GLY A 330 11.33 -3.41 -13.60
C GLY A 330 11.03 -2.25 -12.66
N TRP A 331 12.00 -1.80 -11.87
CA TRP A 331 11.93 -0.53 -11.16
C TRP A 331 12.19 0.64 -12.11
N GLY A 332 11.67 1.82 -11.76
CA GLY A 332 11.88 3.04 -12.54
C GLY A 332 12.04 4.27 -11.65
N GLU A 333 12.90 5.19 -12.06
CA GLU A 333 13.06 6.49 -11.42
C GLU A 333 12.41 7.56 -12.29
N SER A 334 11.39 8.24 -11.75
CA SER A 334 10.65 9.30 -12.43
C SER A 334 11.49 10.57 -12.59
N SER A 335 11.26 11.32 -13.67
CA SER A 335 11.89 12.62 -13.88
C SER A 335 11.30 13.68 -12.95
N VAL A 336 12.17 14.43 -12.24
CA VAL A 336 11.75 15.60 -11.44
C VAL A 336 11.09 16.65 -12.32
N ASP A 337 11.59 16.88 -13.52
CA ASP A 337 11.04 17.88 -14.45
C ASP A 337 9.61 17.48 -14.85
N GLU A 338 9.35 16.19 -15.17
CA GLU A 338 8.01 15.70 -15.49
C GLU A 338 7.05 15.85 -14.29
N ILE A 339 7.53 15.62 -13.06
CA ILE A 339 6.71 15.86 -11.85
C ILE A 339 6.33 17.33 -11.76
N VAL A 340 7.29 18.25 -11.95
CA VAL A 340 7.04 19.70 -11.89
C VAL A 340 6.08 20.14 -12.99
N GLU A 341 6.27 19.69 -14.24
CA GLU A 341 5.38 19.98 -15.34
C GLU A 341 3.95 19.48 -15.10
N THR A 342 3.83 18.28 -14.51
CA THR A 342 2.54 17.69 -14.17
C THR A 342 1.85 18.49 -13.05
N LEU A 343 2.59 18.92 -12.03
CA LEU A 343 2.09 19.81 -10.98
C LEU A 343 1.57 21.13 -11.55
N GLU A 344 2.34 21.77 -12.49
CA GLU A 344 1.89 22.97 -13.19
C GLU A 344 0.58 22.72 -13.93
N GLY A 345 0.48 21.62 -14.65
CA GLY A 345 -0.73 21.23 -15.37
C GLY A 345 -1.94 21.09 -14.44
N VAL A 346 -1.78 20.49 -13.27
CA VAL A 346 -2.83 20.37 -12.23
C VAL A 346 -3.17 21.74 -11.67
N TYR A 347 -2.17 22.53 -11.31
CA TYR A 347 -2.34 23.86 -10.73
C TYR A 347 -3.12 24.80 -11.64
N GLN A 348 -2.76 24.84 -12.92
CA GLN A 348 -3.38 25.72 -13.93
C GLN A 348 -4.74 25.24 -14.40
N ASN A 349 -5.01 23.93 -14.37
CA ASN A 349 -6.22 23.33 -14.93
C ASN A 349 -7.03 22.56 -13.88
N ARG A 350 -7.35 23.21 -12.75
CA ARG A 350 -8.06 22.62 -11.59
C ARG A 350 -9.33 21.85 -11.96
N GLU A 351 -10.10 22.37 -12.90
CA GLU A 351 -11.35 21.72 -13.34
C GLU A 351 -11.09 20.40 -14.08
N LYS A 352 -10.10 20.39 -14.98
CA LYS A 352 -9.67 19.14 -15.65
C LYS A 352 -9.15 18.13 -14.64
N ALA A 353 -8.38 18.60 -13.66
CA ALA A 353 -7.85 17.74 -12.59
C ALA A 353 -8.98 17.12 -11.75
N ARG A 354 -10.00 17.90 -11.38
CA ARG A 354 -11.17 17.38 -10.65
C ARG A 354 -11.97 16.35 -11.46
N ARG A 355 -12.17 16.56 -12.76
CA ARG A 355 -12.84 15.57 -13.63
C ARG A 355 -12.08 14.25 -13.66
N ARG A 356 -10.74 14.30 -13.80
CA ARG A 356 -9.87 13.13 -13.77
C ARG A 356 -9.94 12.41 -12.42
N ALA A 357 -9.89 13.17 -11.32
CA ALA A 357 -10.01 12.61 -9.97
C ALA A 357 -11.39 11.95 -9.75
N ALA A 358 -12.46 12.49 -10.28
CA ALA A 358 -13.79 11.86 -10.21
C ALA A 358 -13.82 10.51 -10.94
N ALA A 359 -13.15 10.38 -12.10
CA ALA A 359 -12.98 9.08 -12.76
C ALA A 359 -12.13 8.11 -11.92
N GLY A 360 -11.14 8.63 -11.18
CA GLY A 360 -10.36 7.85 -10.21
C GLY A 360 -11.24 7.23 -9.10
N VAL A 361 -12.20 7.98 -8.57
CA VAL A 361 -13.17 7.46 -7.59
C VAL A 361 -13.94 6.26 -8.14
N GLU A 362 -14.46 6.39 -9.36
CA GLU A 362 -15.21 5.30 -9.99
C GLU A 362 -14.33 4.06 -10.29
N ALA A 363 -13.05 4.28 -10.60
CA ALA A 363 -12.10 3.19 -10.76
C ALA A 363 -11.84 2.46 -9.43
N MET A 364 -11.67 3.21 -8.33
CA MET A 364 -11.43 2.62 -7.01
C MET A 364 -12.64 1.84 -6.47
N ARG A 365 -13.86 2.26 -6.77
CA ARG A 365 -15.08 1.49 -6.42
C ARG A 365 -15.09 0.09 -7.03
N LYS A 366 -14.47 -0.10 -8.22
CA LYS A 366 -14.38 -1.40 -8.89
C LYS A 366 -13.34 -2.34 -8.28
N ILE A 367 -12.49 -1.83 -7.40
CA ILE A 367 -11.48 -2.60 -6.68
C ILE A 367 -11.60 -2.38 -5.16
N SER A 368 -12.82 -2.22 -4.67
CA SER A 368 -13.07 -2.17 -3.23
C SER A 368 -12.84 -3.54 -2.56
N TRP A 369 -12.70 -3.56 -1.24
CA TRP A 369 -12.52 -4.81 -0.51
C TRP A 369 -13.70 -5.77 -0.67
N GLU A 370 -14.92 -5.26 -0.75
CA GLU A 370 -16.14 -6.05 -1.00
C GLU A 370 -16.09 -6.78 -2.35
N ILE A 371 -15.28 -6.31 -3.30
CA ILE A 371 -15.08 -6.95 -4.61
C ILE A 371 -13.84 -7.85 -4.60
N GLN A 372 -12.77 -7.47 -3.91
CA GLN A 372 -11.52 -8.21 -3.98
C GLN A 372 -11.50 -9.44 -3.07
N VAL A 373 -12.10 -9.36 -1.87
CA VAL A 373 -12.11 -10.51 -0.94
C VAL A 373 -12.91 -11.70 -1.49
N PRO A 374 -14.10 -11.54 -2.08
CA PRO A 374 -14.75 -12.66 -2.77
C PRO A 374 -13.91 -13.34 -3.85
N LYS A 375 -13.07 -12.57 -4.58
CA LYS A 375 -12.13 -13.17 -5.54
C LYS A 375 -11.03 -13.99 -4.85
N ILE A 376 -10.55 -13.52 -3.67
CA ILE A 376 -9.60 -14.29 -2.85
C ILE A 376 -10.25 -15.59 -2.40
N LEU A 377 -11.46 -15.51 -1.86
CA LEU A 377 -12.21 -16.68 -1.39
C LEU A 377 -12.47 -17.67 -2.53
N GLY A 378 -12.88 -17.20 -3.71
CA GLY A 378 -13.04 -18.02 -4.90
C GLY A 378 -11.74 -18.69 -5.36
N ALA A 379 -10.61 -17.99 -5.30
CA ALA A 379 -9.30 -18.53 -5.67
C ALA A 379 -8.83 -19.68 -4.75
N ILE A 380 -9.39 -19.76 -3.54
CA ILE A 380 -9.07 -20.79 -2.53
C ILE A 380 -10.21 -21.79 -2.32
N GLY A 381 -11.29 -21.69 -3.11
CA GLY A 381 -12.38 -22.65 -3.10
C GLY A 381 -13.39 -22.47 -1.96
N LEU A 382 -13.50 -21.26 -1.39
CA LEU A 382 -14.44 -20.90 -0.31
C LEU A 382 -15.64 -20.04 -0.78
N ALA A 383 -15.83 -19.81 -2.08
CA ALA A 383 -16.91 -18.98 -2.65
C ALA A 383 -17.85 -19.79 -3.54
#